data_14782a3d715494536884fc35dcc8fc47
#
_entry.id   14782a3d715494536884fc35dcc8fc47
#
_cell.length_a   1.000
_cell.length_b   1.000
_cell.length_c   1.000
_cell.angle_alpha   90.00
_cell.angle_beta   90.00
_cell.angle_gamma   90.00
#
_symmetry.space_group_name_H-M   'P 1'
#
loop_
_entity.id
_entity.type
_entity.pdbx_description
1 polymer ?
#
loop_
_entity_poly.entity_id
_entity_poly.type
_entity_poly.pdbx_seq_one_letter_code
_entity_poly.pdbx_strand_id
1 'polypeptide(L)'
;KKEQAAQEEPVRTVKNAAGEKPAKEEKTGTAVKTKDGEEAKEKQERKPREPQMVTANGEKVTHGHAYQSKTNPEEWYFTAKMDGQQLKPQRMDAADLAAYQKKELTVPQLMERYYPTKLMPKVPEEAFRMPKSIAGPEGSITVEKFNVYKEKDEQRPDFGKYKFYAQVGEAKMSAVASRQDLNAYFDRVVTPEKLVERNFGERLHLKSAYEKYRLPEGVDQNGVRVAKDRADNKWKVSVDMGEKGRTTRQEISFDDGYSLFKAKTATREQIAAKYLNTEITGLLAANTAKVEKSASMKM
;
A
#
# COMPACT_ATOMS: atom_id res chain seq x y z
N LYS A 1 -7.05 -57.06 -11.39
CA LYS A 1 -7.35 -57.11 -12.84
C LYS A 1 -7.78 -55.74 -13.29
N LYS A 2 -7.03 -55.25 -14.22
CA LYS A 2 -7.05 -54.10 -15.12
C LYS A 2 -6.27 -52.88 -14.64
N GLU A 3 -5.02 -52.90 -15.09
CA GLU A 3 -4.20 -51.74 -15.46
C GLU A 3 -4.97 -50.83 -16.40
N GLN A 4 -4.82 -49.53 -16.19
CA GLN A 4 -4.90 -48.55 -17.28
C GLN A 4 -3.77 -47.55 -17.13
N ALA A 5 -3.07 -47.45 -18.23
CA ALA A 5 -1.81 -46.79 -18.44
C ALA A 5 -1.89 -45.26 -18.34
N ALA A 6 -0.79 -44.68 -17.87
CA ALA A 6 -0.44 -43.30 -17.97
C ALA A 6 -0.24 -42.90 -19.46
N GLN A 7 -0.82 -41.81 -19.87
CA GLN A 7 -0.42 -41.04 -21.08
C GLN A 7 0.25 -39.78 -20.65
N GLU A 8 1.55 -39.71 -20.89
CA GLU A 8 2.37 -38.51 -20.88
C GLU A 8 2.05 -37.66 -22.11
N GLU A 9 1.72 -36.40 -21.92
CA GLU A 9 1.72 -35.40 -23.00
C GLU A 9 2.96 -34.50 -22.90
N PRO A 10 3.56 -34.10 -24.04
CA PRO A 10 4.89 -33.55 -24.09
C PRO A 10 4.95 -32.03 -23.79
N VAL A 11 5.97 -31.68 -23.04
CA VAL A 11 6.46 -30.31 -22.79
C VAL A 11 6.72 -29.58 -24.10
N ARG A 12 5.98 -28.53 -24.38
CA ARG A 12 6.30 -27.55 -25.44
C ARG A 12 7.18 -26.45 -24.89
N THR A 13 8.44 -26.55 -25.18
CA THR A 13 9.45 -25.48 -25.11
C THR A 13 9.11 -24.39 -26.13
N VAL A 14 8.78 -23.18 -25.68
CA VAL A 14 8.69 -22.03 -26.57
C VAL A 14 10.01 -21.26 -26.49
N LYS A 15 10.76 -21.35 -27.60
CA LYS A 15 11.97 -20.55 -27.85
C LYS A 15 11.61 -19.08 -28.04
N ASN A 16 12.34 -18.20 -27.37
CA ASN A 16 12.40 -16.77 -27.67
C ASN A 16 12.96 -16.58 -29.09
N ALA A 17 12.19 -15.92 -29.94
CA ALA A 17 12.66 -15.37 -31.18
C ALA A 17 12.50 -13.87 -31.16
N ALA A 18 13.63 -13.16 -31.21
CA ALA A 18 13.70 -11.75 -31.50
C ALA A 18 13.12 -11.50 -32.91
N GLY A 19 12.09 -10.67 -32.98
CA GLY A 19 11.47 -10.30 -34.27
C GLY A 19 11.88 -8.90 -34.67
N GLU A 20 12.59 -8.84 -35.75
CA GLU A 20 12.97 -7.67 -36.50
C GLU A 20 11.75 -6.87 -37.01
N LYS A 21 11.95 -5.55 -37.12
CA LYS A 21 11.01 -4.61 -37.75
C LYS A 21 10.91 -4.91 -39.26
N PRO A 22 9.71 -4.93 -39.88
CA PRO A 22 9.63 -4.87 -41.32
C PRO A 22 9.72 -3.44 -41.83
N ALA A 23 10.53 -3.30 -42.86
CA ALA A 23 10.75 -2.10 -43.64
C ALA A 23 9.49 -1.71 -44.45
N LYS A 24 9.34 -0.39 -44.67
CA LYS A 24 8.36 0.20 -45.57
C LYS A 24 8.65 -0.21 -47.00
N GLU A 25 7.70 -0.84 -47.68
CA GLU A 25 7.67 -0.91 -49.13
C GLU A 25 7.05 0.35 -49.72
N GLU A 26 7.84 1.01 -50.56
CA GLU A 26 7.40 2.02 -51.51
C GLU A 26 6.59 1.35 -52.63
N LYS A 27 5.39 1.83 -52.89
CA LYS A 27 4.70 1.62 -54.17
C LYS A 27 4.66 2.92 -54.92
N THR A 28 5.51 2.97 -55.93
CA THR A 28 5.44 3.89 -57.07
C THR A 28 4.20 3.58 -57.91
N GLY A 29 3.41 4.59 -58.15
CA GLY A 29 2.27 4.54 -59.08
C GLY A 29 2.01 5.92 -59.67
N THR A 30 2.53 6.12 -60.85
CA THR A 30 2.44 7.29 -61.72
C THR A 30 0.99 7.53 -62.17
N ALA A 31 0.46 8.73 -61.97
CA ALA A 31 -0.53 9.29 -62.91
C ALA A 31 -0.55 10.82 -62.80
N VAL A 32 -0.08 11.42 -63.82
CA VAL A 32 -0.12 12.84 -64.14
C VAL A 32 -1.56 13.28 -64.42
N LYS A 33 -2.03 14.35 -63.73
CA LYS A 33 -2.96 15.33 -64.29
C LYS A 33 -2.81 16.66 -63.61
N THR A 34 -2.21 17.57 -64.30
CA THR A 34 -2.21 19.00 -64.12
C THR A 34 -3.61 19.59 -64.09
N LYS A 35 -3.86 20.42 -63.07
CA LYS A 35 -4.62 21.67 -63.25
C LYS A 35 -4.37 22.60 -62.06
N ASP A 36 -4.02 23.81 -62.43
CA ASP A 36 -3.71 24.97 -61.63
C ASP A 36 -4.77 25.31 -60.61
N GLY A 37 -4.34 25.77 -59.44
CA GLY A 37 -5.15 26.27 -58.36
C GLY A 37 -4.34 26.27 -57.05
N GLU A 38 -3.22 26.97 -57.01
CA GLU A 38 -2.50 27.30 -55.79
C GLU A 38 -3.30 28.30 -54.96
N GLU A 39 -4.17 27.81 -54.10
CA GLU A 39 -4.47 28.50 -52.86
C GLU A 39 -3.58 27.88 -51.78
N ALA A 40 -2.42 28.48 -51.60
CA ALA A 40 -1.61 28.34 -50.40
C ALA A 40 -2.47 28.78 -49.23
N LYS A 41 -3.16 27.84 -48.55
CA LYS A 41 -3.74 28.06 -47.22
C LYS A 41 -2.58 28.31 -46.30
N GLU A 42 -2.24 29.59 -46.16
CA GLU A 42 -1.42 30.13 -45.12
C GLU A 42 -1.87 29.49 -43.79
N LYS A 43 -1.04 28.65 -43.22
CA LYS A 43 -1.26 28.10 -41.87
C LYS A 43 -1.20 29.31 -40.93
N GLN A 44 -2.36 29.93 -40.73
CA GLN A 44 -2.49 30.93 -39.65
C GLN A 44 -1.95 30.29 -38.40
N GLU A 45 -0.80 30.74 -37.93
CA GLU A 45 -0.26 30.42 -36.59
C GLU A 45 -1.34 30.82 -35.60
N ARG A 46 -2.06 29.80 -35.10
CA ARG A 46 -3.09 30.01 -34.09
C ARG A 46 -2.40 30.57 -32.86
N LYS A 47 -2.70 31.84 -32.56
CA LYS A 47 -2.22 32.47 -31.29
C LYS A 47 -2.36 31.48 -30.16
N PRO A 48 -1.35 31.34 -29.28
CA PRO A 48 -1.44 30.50 -28.10
C PRO A 48 -2.69 30.90 -27.30
N ARG A 49 -3.56 29.95 -27.02
CA ARG A 49 -4.76 30.22 -26.20
C ARG A 49 -4.30 30.58 -24.81
N GLU A 50 -4.90 31.58 -24.23
CA GLU A 50 -4.67 31.94 -22.81
C GLU A 50 -5.00 30.75 -21.92
N PRO A 51 -4.22 30.52 -20.86
CA PRO A 51 -4.49 29.45 -19.92
C PRO A 51 -5.82 29.69 -19.20
N GLN A 52 -6.63 28.64 -19.06
CA GLN A 52 -7.90 28.69 -18.33
C GLN A 52 -7.71 28.83 -16.83
N MET A 53 -6.57 28.37 -16.31
CA MET A 53 -6.09 28.61 -14.95
C MET A 53 -4.59 28.33 -14.84
N VAL A 54 -3.98 28.82 -13.75
CA VAL A 54 -2.60 28.49 -13.34
C VAL A 54 -2.65 27.83 -11.97
N THR A 55 -1.97 26.69 -11.80
CA THR A 55 -1.92 25.95 -10.53
C THR A 55 -1.00 26.64 -9.52
N ALA A 56 -1.04 26.21 -8.26
CA ALA A 56 -0.12 26.66 -7.21
C ALA A 56 1.36 26.40 -7.55
N ASN A 57 1.63 25.43 -8.43
CA ASN A 57 3.00 25.08 -8.90
C ASN A 57 3.41 25.89 -10.15
N GLY A 58 2.59 26.83 -10.62
CA GLY A 58 2.84 27.59 -11.84
C GLY A 58 2.50 26.88 -13.15
N GLU A 59 1.95 25.66 -13.09
CA GLU A 59 1.56 24.87 -14.26
C GLU A 59 0.31 25.46 -14.93
N LYS A 60 0.32 25.59 -16.25
CA LYS A 60 -0.76 26.20 -17.03
C LYS A 60 -1.77 25.15 -17.47
N VAL A 61 -3.03 25.31 -17.09
CA VAL A 61 -4.13 24.45 -17.52
C VAL A 61 -4.79 25.03 -18.76
N THR A 62 -4.83 24.24 -19.81
CA THR A 62 -5.44 24.60 -21.11
C THR A 62 -6.33 23.47 -21.60
N HIS A 63 -7.22 23.77 -22.56
CA HIS A 63 -8.08 22.76 -23.24
C HIS A 63 -8.89 21.89 -22.28
N GLY A 64 -9.33 22.46 -21.13
CA GLY A 64 -10.30 21.79 -20.25
C GLY A 64 -11.66 21.70 -20.94
N HIS A 65 -12.18 20.45 -21.08
CA HIS A 65 -13.48 20.22 -21.69
C HIS A 65 -14.07 18.88 -21.28
N ALA A 66 -15.40 18.79 -21.36
CA ALA A 66 -16.13 17.54 -21.24
C ALA A 66 -16.38 16.93 -22.62
N TYR A 67 -16.33 15.61 -22.70
CA TYR A 67 -16.68 14.89 -23.93
C TYR A 67 -17.38 13.58 -23.61
N GLN A 68 -18.20 13.12 -24.55
CA GLN A 68 -18.95 11.85 -24.44
C GLN A 68 -18.05 10.67 -24.84
N SER A 69 -18.19 9.55 -24.14
CA SER A 69 -17.50 8.32 -24.48
C SER A 69 -17.94 7.80 -25.85
N LYS A 70 -16.97 7.35 -26.65
CA LYS A 70 -17.27 6.70 -27.93
C LYS A 70 -17.79 5.28 -27.77
N THR A 71 -17.47 4.62 -26.68
CA THR A 71 -17.86 3.23 -26.40
C THR A 71 -19.15 3.13 -25.58
N ASN A 72 -19.42 4.12 -24.74
CA ASN A 72 -20.62 4.19 -23.92
C ASN A 72 -21.20 5.60 -23.96
N PRO A 73 -22.25 5.85 -24.78
CA PRO A 73 -22.82 7.18 -24.96
C PRO A 73 -23.43 7.82 -23.70
N GLU A 74 -23.71 7.02 -22.66
CA GLU A 74 -24.24 7.53 -21.40
C GLU A 74 -23.13 8.10 -20.48
N GLU A 75 -21.87 7.81 -20.80
CA GLU A 75 -20.75 8.24 -20.00
C GLU A 75 -20.08 9.48 -20.58
N TRP A 76 -19.88 10.47 -19.72
CA TRP A 76 -19.15 11.69 -20.01
C TRP A 76 -17.87 11.74 -19.21
N TYR A 77 -16.84 12.31 -19.80
CA TYR A 77 -15.52 12.46 -19.21
C TYR A 77 -15.05 13.89 -19.28
N PHE A 78 -14.45 14.35 -18.20
CA PHE A 78 -13.72 15.61 -18.15
C PHE A 78 -12.23 15.36 -18.31
N THR A 79 -11.57 16.21 -19.08
CA THR A 79 -10.13 16.19 -19.27
C THR A 79 -9.60 17.60 -19.54
N ALA A 80 -8.30 17.81 -19.29
CA ALA A 80 -7.62 19.06 -19.55
C ALA A 80 -6.17 18.78 -19.97
N LYS A 81 -5.49 19.78 -20.53
CA LYS A 81 -4.04 19.77 -20.71
C LYS A 81 -3.39 20.63 -19.64
N MET A 82 -2.33 20.12 -19.02
CA MET A 82 -1.52 20.83 -18.05
C MET A 82 -0.08 20.87 -18.57
N ASP A 83 0.47 22.04 -18.80
CA ASP A 83 1.75 22.29 -19.48
C ASP A 83 1.91 21.47 -20.77
N GLY A 84 0.84 21.42 -21.57
CA GLY A 84 0.80 20.69 -22.83
C GLY A 84 0.55 19.17 -22.70
N GLN A 85 0.64 18.60 -21.51
CA GLN A 85 0.37 17.17 -21.28
C GLN A 85 -1.11 16.92 -21.02
N GLN A 86 -1.68 15.94 -21.72
CA GLN A 86 -3.07 15.53 -21.54
C GLN A 86 -3.24 14.81 -20.21
N LEU A 87 -4.15 15.28 -19.36
CA LEU A 87 -4.53 14.59 -18.14
C LEU A 87 -5.39 13.35 -18.46
N LYS A 88 -5.26 12.30 -17.65
CA LYS A 88 -6.08 11.10 -17.77
C LYS A 88 -7.56 11.45 -17.55
N PRO A 89 -8.46 11.14 -18.51
CA PRO A 89 -9.87 11.48 -18.38
C PRO A 89 -10.51 10.94 -17.10
N GLN A 90 -11.36 11.76 -16.48
CA GLN A 90 -12.14 11.38 -15.31
C GLN A 90 -13.61 11.35 -15.70
N ARG A 91 -14.32 10.28 -15.28
CA ARG A 91 -15.76 10.18 -15.50
C ARG A 91 -16.48 11.29 -14.75
N MET A 92 -17.37 12.00 -15.41
CA MET A 92 -18.16 13.07 -14.82
C MET A 92 -19.42 12.53 -14.17
N ASP A 93 -19.82 13.15 -13.08
CA ASP A 93 -21.12 12.97 -12.49
C ASP A 93 -22.20 13.70 -13.33
N ALA A 94 -23.40 13.14 -13.39
CA ALA A 94 -24.48 13.70 -14.19
C ALA A 94 -24.87 15.13 -13.78
N ALA A 95 -24.81 15.43 -12.48
CA ALA A 95 -25.08 16.76 -11.95
C ALA A 95 -24.03 17.79 -12.41
N ASP A 96 -22.75 17.41 -12.37
CA ASP A 96 -21.64 18.27 -12.81
C ASP A 96 -21.68 18.50 -14.32
N LEU A 97 -22.05 17.46 -15.08
CA LEU A 97 -22.25 17.61 -16.52
C LEU A 97 -23.37 18.61 -16.84
N ALA A 98 -24.52 18.46 -16.20
CA ALA A 98 -25.66 19.38 -16.40
C ALA A 98 -25.31 20.84 -16.03
N ALA A 99 -24.60 21.04 -14.92
CA ALA A 99 -24.13 22.36 -14.50
C ALA A 99 -23.09 22.94 -15.46
N TYR A 100 -22.16 22.10 -15.98
CA TYR A 100 -21.18 22.51 -16.98
C TYR A 100 -21.84 22.90 -18.30
N GLN A 101 -22.82 22.14 -18.79
CA GLN A 101 -23.58 22.45 -20.01
C GLN A 101 -24.36 23.77 -19.89
N LYS A 102 -24.89 24.05 -18.70
CA LYS A 102 -25.56 25.33 -18.36
C LYS A 102 -24.59 26.49 -18.12
N LYS A 103 -23.27 26.25 -18.17
CA LYS A 103 -22.20 27.22 -17.85
C LYS A 103 -22.21 27.68 -16.39
N GLU A 104 -22.82 26.91 -15.49
CA GLU A 104 -22.83 27.14 -14.04
C GLU A 104 -21.51 26.68 -13.40
N LEU A 105 -20.82 25.68 -14.01
CA LEU A 105 -19.50 25.23 -13.62
C LEU A 105 -18.46 25.64 -14.66
N THR A 106 -17.37 26.18 -14.18
CA THR A 106 -16.21 26.61 -14.98
C THR A 106 -15.14 25.50 -14.99
N VAL A 107 -14.18 25.57 -15.95
CA VAL A 107 -13.05 24.64 -16.01
C VAL A 107 -12.22 24.62 -14.73
N PRO A 108 -11.87 25.74 -14.08
CA PRO A 108 -11.20 25.72 -12.78
C PRO A 108 -11.95 24.91 -11.72
N GLN A 109 -13.25 25.10 -11.59
CA GLN A 109 -14.06 24.36 -10.62
C GLN A 109 -14.13 22.85 -10.93
N LEU A 110 -14.16 22.48 -12.21
CA LEU A 110 -14.05 21.06 -12.61
C LEU A 110 -12.65 20.49 -12.31
N MET A 111 -11.59 21.29 -12.47
CA MET A 111 -10.25 20.88 -12.07
C MET A 111 -10.16 20.60 -10.56
N GLU A 112 -10.76 21.46 -9.72
CA GLU A 112 -10.82 21.26 -8.27
C GLU A 112 -11.55 19.96 -7.88
N ARG A 113 -12.63 19.61 -8.60
CA ARG A 113 -13.41 18.40 -8.33
C ARG A 113 -12.74 17.11 -8.81
N TYR A 114 -12.21 17.13 -10.03
CA TYR A 114 -11.74 15.91 -10.70
C TYR A 114 -10.23 15.70 -10.59
N TYR A 115 -9.45 16.77 -10.36
CA TYR A 115 -7.99 16.72 -10.25
C TYR A 115 -7.45 17.51 -9.05
N PRO A 116 -8.02 17.37 -7.85
CA PRO A 116 -7.63 18.21 -6.70
C PRO A 116 -6.13 18.09 -6.38
N THR A 117 -5.57 16.89 -6.48
CA THR A 117 -4.14 16.65 -6.22
C THR A 117 -3.20 17.36 -7.19
N LYS A 118 -3.66 17.61 -8.44
CA LYS A 118 -2.88 18.38 -9.43
C LYS A 118 -2.77 19.85 -9.11
N LEU A 119 -3.70 20.38 -8.33
CA LEU A 119 -3.74 21.79 -7.95
C LEU A 119 -2.98 22.09 -6.66
N MET A 120 -2.67 21.05 -5.86
CA MET A 120 -1.95 21.18 -4.60
C MET A 120 -0.45 21.47 -4.83
N PRO A 121 0.22 22.19 -3.91
CA PRO A 121 1.66 22.37 -3.95
C PRO A 121 2.38 21.04 -3.90
N LYS A 122 3.36 20.84 -4.79
CA LYS A 122 4.19 19.64 -4.80
C LYS A 122 5.19 19.69 -3.64
N VAL A 123 5.37 18.57 -2.99
CA VAL A 123 6.38 18.37 -1.96
C VAL A 123 7.75 18.14 -2.63
N PRO A 124 8.84 18.72 -2.12
CA PRO A 124 10.18 18.51 -2.65
C PRO A 124 10.57 17.01 -2.71
N GLU A 125 11.39 16.64 -3.67
CA GLU A 125 11.80 15.24 -3.88
C GLU A 125 12.54 14.65 -2.68
N GLU A 126 13.31 15.47 -1.96
CA GLU A 126 14.02 15.07 -0.76
C GLU A 126 13.09 14.56 0.35
N ALA A 127 11.85 15.07 0.39
CA ALA A 127 10.86 14.60 1.34
C ALA A 127 10.34 13.18 1.05
N PHE A 128 10.65 12.60 -0.12
CA PHE A 128 10.28 11.22 -0.48
C PHE A 128 11.40 10.21 -0.18
N ARG A 129 12.58 10.67 0.24
CA ARG A 129 13.70 9.78 0.58
C ARG A 129 13.44 9.08 1.91
N MET A 130 13.74 7.79 1.96
CA MET A 130 13.67 6.98 3.17
C MET A 130 15.09 6.85 3.77
N PRO A 131 15.24 6.59 5.08
CA PRO A 131 14.19 6.35 6.07
C PRO A 131 13.45 7.63 6.53
N LYS A 132 12.28 7.44 7.12
CA LYS A 132 11.44 8.50 7.71
C LYS A 132 10.96 8.10 9.10
N SER A 133 10.70 9.10 9.94
CA SER A 133 10.17 8.87 11.27
C SER A 133 8.73 9.36 11.39
N ILE A 134 7.89 8.56 12.02
CA ILE A 134 6.52 8.92 12.38
C ILE A 134 6.38 8.92 13.90
N ALA A 135 5.43 9.66 14.43
CA ALA A 135 5.13 9.65 15.85
C ALA A 135 4.51 8.31 16.27
N GLY A 136 4.89 7.78 17.41
CA GLY A 136 4.33 6.60 18.03
C GLY A 136 4.05 6.83 19.52
N PRO A 137 3.31 5.93 20.18
CA PRO A 137 2.92 6.08 21.59
C PRO A 137 4.11 6.03 22.55
N GLU A 138 5.17 5.33 22.21
CA GLU A 138 6.39 5.15 23.02
C GLU A 138 7.59 5.94 22.43
N GLY A 139 7.34 6.88 21.52
CA GLY A 139 8.37 7.69 20.86
C GLY A 139 8.32 7.63 19.33
N SER A 140 9.45 7.87 18.69
CA SER A 140 9.55 7.89 17.22
C SER A 140 9.69 6.47 16.65
N ILE A 141 8.90 6.17 15.61
CA ILE A 141 8.95 4.92 14.86
C ILE A 141 9.64 5.19 13.52
N THR A 142 10.76 4.51 13.25
CA THR A 142 11.47 4.64 11.97
C THR A 142 10.87 3.73 10.91
N VAL A 143 10.45 4.33 9.80
CA VAL A 143 10.02 3.63 8.58
C VAL A 143 11.23 3.53 7.65
N GLU A 144 11.70 2.31 7.42
CA GLU A 144 12.91 2.07 6.62
C GLU A 144 12.63 2.08 5.12
N LYS A 145 11.48 1.52 4.72
CA LYS A 145 11.08 1.42 3.31
C LYS A 145 9.60 1.73 3.14
N PHE A 146 9.30 2.43 2.06
CA PHE A 146 7.94 2.65 1.60
C PHE A 146 7.91 2.52 0.07
N ASN A 147 7.02 1.70 -0.45
CA ASN A 147 6.86 1.47 -1.88
C ASN A 147 5.39 1.35 -2.26
N VAL A 148 5.12 1.60 -3.55
CA VAL A 148 3.83 1.35 -4.17
C VAL A 148 4.01 0.27 -5.24
N TYR A 149 3.19 -0.76 -5.20
CA TYR A 149 3.22 -1.83 -6.19
C TYR A 149 1.81 -2.26 -6.58
N LYS A 150 1.69 -2.86 -7.76
CA LYS A 150 0.44 -3.47 -8.22
C LYS A 150 0.47 -4.96 -7.91
N GLU A 151 -0.59 -5.47 -7.26
CA GLU A 151 -0.71 -6.91 -7.00
C GLU A 151 -0.85 -7.68 -8.33
N LYS A 152 0.05 -8.63 -8.55
CA LYS A 152 0.13 -9.42 -9.80
C LYS A 152 -0.32 -10.86 -9.61
N ASP A 153 -0.50 -11.30 -8.38
CA ASP A 153 -0.93 -12.66 -8.06
C ASP A 153 -2.45 -12.77 -8.28
N GLU A 154 -2.84 -13.51 -9.31
CA GLU A 154 -4.25 -13.71 -9.70
C GLU A 154 -5.06 -14.47 -8.66
N GLN A 155 -4.40 -15.26 -7.79
CA GLN A 155 -5.07 -16.01 -6.72
C GLN A 155 -5.46 -15.13 -5.54
N ARG A 156 -4.96 -13.89 -5.47
CA ARG A 156 -5.27 -12.98 -4.38
C ARG A 156 -6.53 -12.14 -4.64
N PRO A 157 -7.34 -11.87 -3.62
CA PRO A 157 -8.57 -11.06 -3.74
C PRO A 157 -8.27 -9.61 -4.16
N ASP A 158 -7.03 -9.18 -4.04
CA ASP A 158 -6.56 -7.84 -4.39
C ASP A 158 -5.84 -7.80 -5.74
N PHE A 159 -5.95 -8.84 -6.55
CA PHE A 159 -5.36 -8.88 -7.89
C PHE A 159 -5.68 -7.61 -8.69
N GLY A 160 -4.65 -7.06 -9.32
CA GLY A 160 -4.76 -5.86 -10.14
C GLY A 160 -4.86 -4.54 -9.36
N LYS A 161 -5.05 -4.56 -8.03
CA LYS A 161 -5.10 -3.35 -7.20
C LYS A 161 -3.69 -2.86 -6.86
N TYR A 162 -3.55 -1.55 -6.69
CA TYR A 162 -2.32 -0.97 -6.13
C TYR A 162 -2.30 -1.12 -4.62
N LYS A 163 -1.13 -1.39 -4.08
CA LYS A 163 -0.88 -1.54 -2.65
C LYS A 163 0.27 -0.64 -2.21
N PHE A 164 0.14 -0.08 -1.02
CA PHE A 164 1.26 0.48 -0.28
C PHE A 164 1.97 -0.64 0.48
N TYR A 165 3.28 -0.55 0.52
CA TYR A 165 4.15 -1.41 1.31
C TYR A 165 5.00 -0.55 2.24
N ALA A 166 5.07 -0.91 3.50
CA ALA A 166 5.95 -0.28 4.48
C ALA A 166 6.74 -1.34 5.23
N GLN A 167 8.01 -1.03 5.55
CA GLN A 167 8.87 -1.83 6.40
C GLN A 167 9.32 -1.00 7.61
N VAL A 168 9.15 -1.57 8.79
CA VAL A 168 9.54 -0.99 10.09
C VAL A 168 10.26 -2.09 10.87
N GLY A 169 11.60 -2.01 10.94
CA GLY A 169 12.43 -3.10 11.43
C GLY A 169 12.13 -4.39 10.66
N GLU A 170 11.83 -5.48 11.36
CA GLU A 170 11.46 -6.76 10.75
C GLU A 170 10.01 -6.80 10.24
N ALA A 171 9.16 -5.87 10.67
CA ALA A 171 7.75 -5.87 10.29
C ALA A 171 7.56 -5.38 8.86
N LYS A 172 6.94 -6.23 8.04
CA LYS A 172 6.55 -5.94 6.66
C LYS A 172 5.03 -5.84 6.60
N MET A 173 4.52 -4.73 6.10
CA MET A 173 3.08 -4.44 6.05
C MET A 173 2.67 -4.05 4.64
N SER A 174 1.46 -4.43 4.25
CA SER A 174 0.85 -3.97 3.01
C SER A 174 -0.63 -3.65 3.23
N ALA A 175 -1.12 -2.65 2.49
CA ALA A 175 -2.53 -2.26 2.46
C ALA A 175 -2.93 -1.88 1.03
N VAL A 176 -4.18 -2.13 0.67
CA VAL A 176 -4.72 -1.67 -0.62
C VAL A 176 -4.76 -0.15 -0.60
N ALA A 177 -4.13 0.47 -1.59
CA ALA A 177 -4.09 1.92 -1.71
C ALA A 177 -5.45 2.47 -2.12
N SER A 178 -5.96 3.48 -1.42
CA SER A 178 -7.10 4.25 -1.90
C SER A 178 -6.73 5.01 -3.17
N ARG A 179 -7.71 5.26 -4.05
CA ARG A 179 -7.46 6.04 -5.27
C ARG A 179 -6.95 7.44 -4.95
N GLN A 180 -7.46 8.05 -3.88
CA GLN A 180 -7.06 9.37 -3.44
C GLN A 180 -5.60 9.41 -2.98
N ASP A 181 -5.20 8.48 -2.11
CA ASP A 181 -3.82 8.41 -1.61
C ASP A 181 -2.83 8.04 -2.72
N LEU A 182 -3.25 7.18 -3.66
CA LEU A 182 -2.44 6.82 -4.81
C LEU A 182 -2.17 8.03 -5.72
N ASN A 183 -3.20 8.81 -6.02
CA ASN A 183 -3.05 10.05 -6.78
C ASN A 183 -2.17 11.04 -6.02
N ALA A 184 -2.39 11.23 -4.72
CA ALA A 184 -1.60 12.12 -3.88
C ALA A 184 -0.10 11.74 -3.84
N TYR A 185 0.20 10.45 -3.84
CA TYR A 185 1.57 9.94 -3.92
C TYR A 185 2.23 10.23 -5.28
N PHE A 186 1.55 9.86 -6.38
CA PHE A 186 2.09 10.07 -7.73
C PHE A 186 2.19 11.55 -8.12
N ASP A 187 1.29 12.38 -7.61
CA ASP A 187 1.32 13.83 -7.82
C ASP A 187 2.30 14.54 -6.88
N ARG A 188 2.95 13.80 -5.95
CA ARG A 188 3.91 14.30 -4.96
C ARG A 188 3.34 15.38 -4.05
N VAL A 189 2.08 15.29 -3.66
CA VAL A 189 1.44 16.26 -2.76
C VAL A 189 1.30 15.75 -1.33
N VAL A 190 1.58 14.47 -1.09
CA VAL A 190 1.61 13.84 0.23
C VAL A 190 2.89 13.04 0.37
N THR A 191 3.57 13.20 1.50
CA THR A 191 4.83 12.52 1.79
C THR A 191 4.62 11.06 2.20
N PRO A 192 5.63 10.17 2.01
CA PRO A 192 5.55 8.77 2.39
C PRO A 192 5.20 8.55 3.86
N GLU A 193 5.78 9.33 4.80
CA GLU A 193 5.48 9.20 6.23
C GLU A 193 4.00 9.46 6.55
N LYS A 194 3.37 10.47 5.92
CA LYS A 194 1.93 10.73 6.09
C LYS A 194 1.07 9.61 5.54
N LEU A 195 1.48 9.00 4.42
CA LEU A 195 0.78 7.83 3.86
C LEU A 195 0.96 6.59 4.72
N VAL A 196 2.15 6.39 5.31
CA VAL A 196 2.40 5.31 6.27
C VAL A 196 1.54 5.51 7.51
N GLU A 197 1.52 6.70 8.09
CA GLU A 197 0.70 6.99 9.27
C GLU A 197 -0.79 6.76 8.99
N ARG A 198 -1.30 7.24 7.85
CA ARG A 198 -2.70 7.09 7.45
C ARG A 198 -3.12 5.64 7.21
N ASN A 199 -2.26 4.82 6.58
CA ASN A 199 -2.59 3.46 6.16
C ASN A 199 -2.13 2.38 7.15
N PHE A 200 -1.14 2.67 7.99
CA PHE A 200 -0.51 1.70 8.90
C PHE A 200 -0.36 2.22 10.33
N GLY A 201 -0.65 3.50 10.60
CA GLY A 201 -0.38 4.15 11.89
C GLY A 201 -0.96 3.39 13.06
N GLU A 202 -2.23 3.02 13.01
CA GLU A 202 -2.87 2.23 14.06
C GLU A 202 -2.12 0.92 14.36
N ARG A 203 -1.73 0.18 13.32
CA ARG A 203 -0.98 -1.08 13.49
C ARG A 203 0.42 -0.86 14.04
N LEU A 204 1.08 0.23 13.62
CA LEU A 204 2.41 0.60 14.09
C LEU A 204 2.37 1.06 15.54
N HIS A 205 1.38 1.84 15.91
CA HIS A 205 1.17 2.28 17.30
C HIS A 205 0.90 1.09 18.21
N LEU A 206 0.06 0.15 17.80
CA LEU A 206 -0.18 -1.09 18.55
C LEU A 206 1.09 -1.92 18.69
N LYS A 207 1.89 -2.07 17.62
CA LYS A 207 3.15 -2.80 17.67
C LYS A 207 4.14 -2.15 18.66
N SER A 208 4.34 -0.84 18.57
CA SER A 208 5.22 -0.09 19.45
C SER A 208 4.82 -0.24 20.91
N ALA A 209 3.51 -0.24 21.21
CA ALA A 209 3.00 -0.42 22.56
C ALA A 209 3.37 -1.77 23.21
N TYR A 210 3.67 -2.80 22.39
CA TYR A 210 4.10 -4.12 22.89
C TYR A 210 5.61 -4.27 23.02
N GLU A 211 6.44 -3.40 22.41
CA GLU A 211 7.90 -3.53 22.40
C GLU A 211 8.54 -3.42 23.81
N LYS A 212 7.86 -2.79 24.74
CA LYS A 212 8.29 -2.70 26.14
C LYS A 212 8.15 -4.01 26.91
N TYR A 213 7.34 -4.95 26.46
CA TYR A 213 7.13 -6.22 27.12
C TYR A 213 8.16 -7.25 26.62
N ARG A 214 9.08 -7.62 27.50
CA ARG A 214 10.13 -8.60 27.26
C ARG A 214 10.13 -9.66 28.33
N LEU A 215 10.27 -10.92 27.92
CA LEU A 215 10.46 -12.02 28.86
C LEU A 215 11.79 -11.86 29.59
N PRO A 216 11.86 -12.25 30.89
CA PRO A 216 13.12 -12.33 31.62
C PRO A 216 14.09 -13.28 30.93
N GLU A 217 15.39 -13.03 31.16
CA GLU A 217 16.45 -13.92 30.67
C GLU A 217 16.28 -15.33 31.24
N GLY A 218 16.62 -16.34 30.46
CA GLY A 218 16.55 -17.75 30.88
C GLY A 218 15.16 -18.38 30.76
N VAL A 219 14.20 -17.71 30.12
CA VAL A 219 12.89 -18.28 29.75
C VAL A 219 12.94 -18.75 28.29
N ASP A 220 12.64 -20.04 28.07
CA ASP A 220 12.52 -20.57 26.71
C ASP A 220 11.25 -20.03 26.03
N GLN A 221 11.43 -19.36 24.89
CA GLN A 221 10.33 -18.85 24.06
C GLN A 221 9.39 -19.96 23.58
N ASN A 222 9.91 -21.16 23.35
CA ASN A 222 9.11 -22.32 22.93
C ASN A 222 8.15 -22.81 24.02
N GLY A 223 8.41 -22.46 25.28
CA GLY A 223 7.53 -22.75 26.39
C GLY A 223 6.29 -21.89 26.47
N VAL A 224 6.25 -20.78 25.71
CA VAL A 224 5.11 -19.84 25.72
C VAL A 224 3.92 -20.41 24.93
N ARG A 225 2.80 -20.58 25.63
CA ARG A 225 1.56 -21.11 25.04
C ARG A 225 0.43 -20.09 25.18
N VAL A 226 -0.19 -19.74 24.06
CA VAL A 226 -1.44 -18.97 24.03
C VAL A 226 -2.48 -19.84 23.34
N ALA A 227 -3.52 -20.20 24.07
CA ALA A 227 -4.58 -21.05 23.56
C ALA A 227 -5.95 -20.60 24.05
N LYS A 228 -6.98 -20.93 23.26
CA LYS A 228 -8.35 -20.70 23.66
C LYS A 228 -8.78 -21.83 24.59
N ASP A 229 -9.25 -21.48 25.77
CA ASP A 229 -9.79 -22.45 26.72
C ASP A 229 -11.18 -22.89 26.24
N ARG A 230 -11.41 -24.21 26.20
CA ARG A 230 -12.67 -24.78 25.72
C ARG A 230 -13.82 -24.62 26.71
N ALA A 231 -13.51 -24.44 27.98
CA ALA A 231 -14.52 -24.37 29.03
C ALA A 231 -15.24 -23.00 29.06
N ASP A 232 -14.47 -21.92 28.91
CA ASP A 232 -14.96 -20.55 29.00
C ASP A 232 -14.86 -19.75 27.69
N ASN A 233 -14.31 -20.40 26.63
CA ASN A 233 -14.12 -19.81 25.31
C ASN A 233 -13.21 -18.56 25.29
N LYS A 234 -12.38 -18.38 26.32
CA LYS A 234 -11.47 -17.24 26.47
C LYS A 234 -10.04 -17.60 26.10
N TRP A 235 -9.30 -16.59 25.65
CA TRP A 235 -7.88 -16.76 25.36
C TRP A 235 -7.08 -16.70 26.67
N LYS A 236 -6.19 -17.68 26.86
CA LYS A 236 -5.32 -17.77 28.02
C LYS A 236 -3.87 -17.94 27.60
N VAL A 237 -2.96 -17.31 28.37
CA VAL A 237 -1.50 -17.43 28.21
C VAL A 237 -0.92 -18.19 29.39
N SER A 238 0.12 -19.01 29.13
CA SER A 238 0.93 -19.68 30.18
C SER A 238 2.35 -19.90 29.62
N VAL A 239 3.32 -20.02 30.52
CA VAL A 239 4.72 -20.32 30.19
C VAL A 239 5.13 -21.59 30.91
N ASP A 240 5.68 -22.54 30.18
CA ASP A 240 6.28 -23.77 30.67
C ASP A 240 7.81 -23.58 30.65
N MET A 241 8.41 -23.56 31.84
CA MET A 241 9.85 -23.34 32.01
C MET A 241 10.60 -24.67 32.34
N GLY A 242 9.99 -25.80 32.01
CA GLY A 242 10.56 -27.12 32.27
C GLY A 242 10.72 -27.38 33.75
N GLU A 243 11.93 -27.75 34.18
CA GLU A 243 12.26 -28.04 35.58
C GLU A 243 12.04 -26.86 36.54
N LYS A 244 12.06 -25.62 35.97
CA LYS A 244 11.79 -24.39 36.76
C LYS A 244 10.31 -24.18 37.08
N GLY A 245 9.43 -25.03 36.53
CA GLY A 245 7.99 -24.99 36.78
C GLY A 245 7.19 -24.35 35.64
N ARG A 246 5.92 -24.17 35.91
CA ARG A 246 4.97 -23.61 34.94
C ARG A 246 4.14 -22.53 35.59
N THR A 247 3.88 -21.45 34.84
CA THR A 247 2.98 -20.38 35.29
C THR A 247 1.52 -20.83 35.31
N THR A 248 0.71 -20.14 36.07
CA THR A 248 -0.75 -20.25 35.98
C THR A 248 -1.23 -19.85 34.56
N ARG A 249 -2.45 -20.28 34.21
CA ARG A 249 -3.07 -19.84 32.96
C ARG A 249 -3.79 -18.54 33.20
N GLN A 250 -3.23 -17.43 32.67
CA GLN A 250 -3.81 -16.10 32.79
C GLN A 250 -4.68 -15.77 31.57
N GLU A 251 -5.90 -15.26 31.82
CA GLU A 251 -6.77 -14.73 30.75
C GLU A 251 -6.15 -13.48 30.14
N ILE A 252 -6.19 -13.38 28.80
CA ILE A 252 -5.76 -12.20 28.05
C ILE A 252 -6.98 -11.43 27.53
N SER A 253 -6.85 -10.11 27.41
CA SER A 253 -7.92 -9.28 26.87
C SER A 253 -8.25 -9.61 25.42
N PHE A 254 -9.44 -9.24 24.98
CA PHE A 254 -9.84 -9.39 23.57
C PHE A 254 -8.89 -8.63 22.63
N ASP A 255 -8.48 -7.41 23.00
CA ASP A 255 -7.59 -6.57 22.19
C ASP A 255 -6.20 -7.19 22.04
N ASP A 256 -5.66 -7.79 23.12
CA ASP A 256 -4.39 -8.52 23.07
C ASP A 256 -4.49 -9.78 22.21
N GLY A 257 -5.61 -10.50 22.32
CA GLY A 257 -5.91 -11.63 21.44
C GLY A 257 -6.00 -11.20 19.96
N TYR A 258 -6.68 -10.09 19.68
CA TYR A 258 -6.76 -9.52 18.34
C TYR A 258 -5.38 -9.10 17.83
N SER A 259 -4.59 -8.40 18.65
CA SER A 259 -3.23 -7.97 18.32
C SER A 259 -2.31 -9.15 17.99
N LEU A 260 -2.42 -10.26 18.71
CA LEU A 260 -1.64 -11.47 18.49
C LEU A 260 -2.08 -12.24 17.24
N PHE A 261 -3.37 -12.55 17.10
CA PHE A 261 -3.85 -13.50 16.09
C PHE A 261 -4.29 -12.86 14.78
N LYS A 262 -4.83 -11.64 14.81
CA LYS A 262 -5.38 -10.94 13.65
C LYS A 262 -4.47 -9.83 13.14
N ALA A 263 -4.18 -8.84 13.96
CA ALA A 263 -3.37 -7.69 13.57
C ALA A 263 -1.88 -8.03 13.42
N LYS A 264 -1.39 -9.08 14.12
CA LYS A 264 0.03 -9.48 14.14
C LYS A 264 0.96 -8.37 14.63
N THR A 265 0.47 -7.56 15.55
CA THR A 265 1.20 -6.45 16.17
C THR A 265 1.86 -6.81 17.49
N ALA A 266 1.49 -7.96 18.08
CA ALA A 266 2.11 -8.53 19.26
C ALA A 266 2.63 -9.95 18.99
N THR A 267 3.67 -10.38 19.71
CA THR A 267 4.16 -11.75 19.73
C THR A 267 3.65 -12.50 20.96
N ARG A 268 3.77 -13.83 20.97
CA ARG A 268 3.38 -14.64 22.14
C ARG A 268 4.21 -14.29 23.37
N GLU A 269 5.49 -14.06 23.17
CA GLU A 269 6.46 -13.68 24.21
C GLU A 269 6.08 -12.33 24.84
N GLN A 270 5.71 -11.34 24.03
CA GLN A 270 5.26 -10.04 24.49
C GLN A 270 3.96 -10.13 25.31
N ILE A 271 3.00 -10.96 24.86
CA ILE A 271 1.77 -11.22 25.61
C ILE A 271 2.10 -11.92 26.95
N ALA A 272 2.95 -12.94 26.94
CA ALA A 272 3.38 -13.61 28.16
C ALA A 272 4.08 -12.66 29.14
N ALA A 273 4.99 -11.84 28.64
CA ALA A 273 5.66 -10.83 29.45
C ALA A 273 4.67 -9.80 30.04
N LYS A 274 3.67 -9.37 29.27
CA LYS A 274 2.65 -8.42 29.74
C LYS A 274 1.85 -8.97 30.94
N TYR A 275 1.48 -10.25 30.89
CA TYR A 275 0.57 -10.84 31.86
C TYR A 275 1.25 -11.64 32.98
N LEU A 276 2.43 -12.22 32.72
CA LEU A 276 3.04 -13.24 33.59
C LEU A 276 4.43 -12.86 34.08
N ASN A 277 4.95 -11.66 33.78
CA ASN A 277 6.33 -11.30 34.12
C ASN A 277 6.65 -11.44 35.62
N THR A 278 5.75 -11.02 36.51
CA THR A 278 5.91 -11.11 37.95
C THR A 278 5.97 -12.57 38.42
N GLU A 279 5.09 -13.44 37.87
CA GLU A 279 5.04 -14.87 38.23
C GLU A 279 6.29 -15.59 37.71
N ILE A 280 6.70 -15.32 36.46
CA ILE A 280 7.92 -15.87 35.86
C ILE A 280 9.15 -15.50 36.70
N THR A 281 9.29 -14.22 37.06
CA THR A 281 10.41 -13.73 37.88
C THR A 281 10.43 -14.41 39.25
N GLY A 282 9.27 -14.59 39.87
CA GLY A 282 9.14 -15.31 41.14
C GLY A 282 9.57 -16.77 41.06
N LEU A 283 9.18 -17.48 39.98
CA LEU A 283 9.58 -18.88 39.75
C LEU A 283 11.09 -19.00 39.50
N LEU A 284 11.67 -18.08 38.76
CA LEU A 284 13.12 -18.05 38.51
C LEU A 284 13.89 -17.83 39.80
N ALA A 285 13.49 -16.87 40.63
CA ALA A 285 14.13 -16.61 41.95
C ALA A 285 14.04 -17.79 42.90
N ALA A 286 12.86 -18.44 42.96
CA ALA A 286 12.68 -19.61 43.82
C ALA A 286 13.58 -20.79 43.41
N ASN A 287 13.83 -20.97 42.14
CA ASN A 287 14.73 -22.01 41.62
C ASN A 287 16.20 -21.70 41.90
N THR A 288 16.62 -20.44 41.79
CA THR A 288 17.99 -20.02 42.17
C THR A 288 18.27 -20.31 43.62
N ALA A 289 17.34 -19.94 44.53
CA ALA A 289 17.45 -20.21 45.97
C ALA A 289 17.52 -21.72 46.32
N LYS A 290 16.81 -22.60 45.55
CA LYS A 290 16.90 -24.05 45.72
C LYS A 290 18.27 -24.60 45.31
N VAL A 291 18.84 -24.12 44.22
CA VAL A 291 20.17 -24.54 43.75
C VAL A 291 21.24 -24.13 44.74
N GLU A 292 21.20 -22.91 45.28
CA GLU A 292 22.16 -22.43 46.27
C GLU A 292 22.09 -23.25 47.56
N LYS A 293 20.88 -23.57 48.05
CA LYS A 293 20.71 -24.45 49.22
C LYS A 293 21.24 -25.86 49.00
N SER A 294 21.02 -26.43 47.81
CA SER A 294 21.53 -27.77 47.50
C SER A 294 23.06 -27.80 47.35
N ALA A 295 23.68 -26.72 46.88
CA ALA A 295 25.14 -26.56 46.82
C ALA A 295 25.76 -26.42 48.22
N SER A 296 25.16 -25.64 49.09
CA SER A 296 25.64 -25.46 50.44
C SER A 296 25.51 -26.69 51.35
N MET A 297 24.60 -27.61 51.06
CA MET A 297 24.45 -28.89 51.77
C MET A 297 25.43 -29.99 51.31
N LYS A 298 26.17 -29.77 50.22
CA LYS A 298 27.17 -30.71 49.66
C LYS A 298 28.62 -30.34 50.04
N MET A 299 28.83 -29.26 50.72
CA MET A 299 30.07 -28.87 51.35
C MET A 299 30.08 -29.26 52.84
#